data_b618e65c5c7142644295d1bc5a212c8b
#
_entry.id   b618e65c5c7142644295d1bc5a212c8b
#
_cell.length_a   1.000
_cell.length_b   1.000
_cell.length_c   1.000
_cell.angle_alpha   90.00
_cell.angle_beta   90.00
_cell.angle_gamma   90.00
#
_symmetry.space_group_name_H-M   'P 1'
#
loop_
_entity.id
_entity.type
_entity.pdbx_description
1 polymer ?
#
loop_
_entity_poly.entity_id
_entity_poly.type
_entity_poly.pdbx_seq_one_letter_code
_entity_poly.pdbx_strand_id
1 'polypeptide(L)'
;MKILTVLTYYRPHTSGLTIYAERLARAFVRRGHQVTVMTTQYDPSLPREEMIDGVKIIRVPVAARVSKGVIAPTFGWVATNLILQHDVVQMHLPQFDAPGVALRGRLFGKPAVLTYHCDLQLRTGFFNRHVNAVVDFQNNMAGLLSNHIVTYTQDYADNSPYLSRYASKLTPILPPVELPSPLPGAVEAFAKEHHVKERRPVIGMAARFAAEKGVEVLLDAMPAILKKYPKAQVLFAGTYQDVMGEQAYSARLMPRIREYEVQGHWT
;
A
#
# COMPACT_ATOMS: atom_id res chain seq x y z
N MET A 1 20.53 -15.37 -4.46
CA MET A 1 20.83 -13.97 -4.78
C MET A 1 20.61 -13.11 -3.54
N LYS A 2 21.30 -11.98 -3.47
CA LYS A 2 21.08 -10.94 -2.46
C LYS A 2 20.17 -9.86 -3.06
N ILE A 3 18.98 -9.69 -2.50
CA ILE A 3 17.95 -8.78 -3.01
C ILE A 3 17.81 -7.61 -2.03
N LEU A 4 17.97 -6.38 -2.54
CA LEU A 4 17.69 -5.16 -1.80
C LEU A 4 16.32 -4.63 -2.19
N THR A 5 15.40 -4.56 -1.24
CA THR A 5 14.08 -3.92 -1.42
C THR A 5 14.09 -2.55 -0.74
N VAL A 6 13.69 -1.52 -1.47
CA VAL A 6 13.73 -0.12 -0.99
C VAL A 6 12.33 0.47 -1.02
N LEU A 7 11.85 0.96 0.13
CA LEU A 7 10.57 1.63 0.27
C LEU A 7 10.57 2.61 1.47
N THR A 8 9.68 3.59 1.45
CA THR A 8 9.65 4.63 2.49
C THR A 8 9.20 4.08 3.85
N TYR A 9 8.13 3.28 3.90
CA TYR A 9 7.54 2.73 5.13
C TYR A 9 7.52 1.22 5.08
N TYR A 10 7.89 0.57 6.19
CA TYR A 10 7.83 -0.88 6.35
C TYR A 10 7.31 -1.23 7.75
N ARG A 11 7.15 -2.51 8.06
CA ARG A 11 6.66 -2.98 9.37
C ARG A 11 7.32 -2.25 10.55
N PRO A 12 6.54 -1.90 11.58
CA PRO A 12 5.13 -2.25 11.85
C PRO A 12 4.09 -1.40 11.13
N HIS A 13 4.47 -0.40 10.32
CA HIS A 13 3.53 0.38 9.51
C HIS A 13 2.75 -0.54 8.57
N THR A 14 1.44 -0.42 8.54
CA THR A 14 0.54 -1.25 7.72
C THR A 14 -0.11 -0.43 6.62
N SER A 15 0.14 -0.83 5.38
CA SER A 15 -0.50 -0.29 4.18
C SER A 15 -0.51 -1.36 3.09
N GLY A 16 -1.28 -1.18 2.02
CA GLY A 16 -1.27 -2.12 0.88
C GLY A 16 0.12 -2.33 0.31
N LEU A 17 0.90 -1.24 0.16
CA LEU A 17 2.28 -1.30 -0.32
C LEU A 17 3.19 -2.07 0.65
N THR A 18 3.08 -1.82 1.94
CA THR A 18 3.88 -2.50 2.97
C THR A 18 3.57 -4.00 3.01
N ILE A 19 2.29 -4.37 2.98
CA ILE A 19 1.84 -5.78 2.94
C ILE A 19 2.36 -6.48 1.67
N TYR A 20 2.29 -5.80 0.52
CA TYR A 20 2.85 -6.33 -0.73
C TYR A 20 4.35 -6.61 -0.59
N ALA A 21 5.13 -5.60 -0.16
CA ALA A 21 6.58 -5.71 -0.03
C ALA A 21 6.98 -6.80 0.99
N GLU A 22 6.27 -6.91 2.11
CA GLU A 22 6.49 -7.94 3.13
C GLU A 22 6.25 -9.35 2.57
N ARG A 23 5.09 -9.58 1.94
CA ARG A 23 4.77 -10.89 1.36
C ARG A 23 5.77 -11.31 0.31
N LEU A 24 6.19 -10.37 -0.53
CA LEU A 24 7.19 -10.62 -1.56
C LEU A 24 8.57 -10.93 -0.95
N ALA A 25 9.01 -10.15 0.04
CA ALA A 25 10.27 -10.37 0.73
C ALA A 25 10.31 -11.77 1.41
N ARG A 26 9.24 -12.14 2.11
CA ARG A 26 9.08 -13.47 2.71
C ARG A 26 9.09 -14.59 1.66
N ALA A 27 8.43 -14.36 0.52
CA ALA A 27 8.45 -15.35 -0.58
C ALA A 27 9.84 -15.55 -1.16
N PHE A 28 10.65 -14.50 -1.27
CA PHE A 28 12.04 -14.60 -1.70
C PHE A 28 12.91 -15.35 -0.66
N VAL A 29 12.72 -15.07 0.63
CA VAL A 29 13.43 -15.82 1.70
C VAL A 29 13.07 -17.31 1.64
N ARG A 30 11.80 -17.66 1.48
CA ARG A 30 11.36 -19.06 1.33
C ARG A 30 11.99 -19.76 0.11
N ARG A 31 12.40 -19.01 -0.91
CA ARG A 31 13.10 -19.51 -2.11
C ARG A 31 14.63 -19.51 -1.95
N GLY A 32 15.15 -19.28 -0.76
CA GLY A 32 16.57 -19.30 -0.47
C GLY A 32 17.35 -18.04 -0.86
N HIS A 33 16.67 -16.92 -1.09
CA HIS A 33 17.35 -15.64 -1.33
C HIS A 33 17.62 -14.92 -0.01
N GLN A 34 18.71 -14.15 0.03
CA GLN A 34 18.98 -13.20 1.11
C GLN A 34 18.29 -11.89 0.79
N VAL A 35 17.40 -11.44 1.67
CA VAL A 35 16.62 -10.22 1.44
C VAL A 35 16.94 -9.18 2.49
N THR A 36 17.27 -7.99 2.04
CA THR A 36 17.41 -6.80 2.88
C THR A 36 16.35 -5.79 2.48
N VAL A 37 15.58 -5.30 3.44
CA VAL A 37 14.64 -4.18 3.26
C VAL A 37 15.29 -2.92 3.83
N MET A 38 15.53 -1.94 2.97
CA MET A 38 15.92 -0.60 3.37
C MET A 38 14.69 0.30 3.42
N THR A 39 14.44 0.89 4.57
CA THR A 39 13.27 1.75 4.82
C THR A 39 13.65 2.93 5.71
N THR A 40 12.69 3.77 6.05
CA THR A 40 12.93 4.90 6.97
C THR A 40 12.56 4.55 8.41
N GLN A 41 13.31 5.12 9.36
CA GLN A 41 12.95 5.07 10.78
C GLN A 41 11.88 6.12 11.07
N TYR A 42 10.67 5.88 10.53
CA TYR A 42 9.55 6.81 10.65
C TYR A 42 9.06 6.99 12.10
N ASP A 43 9.35 6.04 12.96
CA ASP A 43 9.14 6.11 14.41
C ASP A 43 10.50 5.92 15.09
N PRO A 44 10.96 6.90 15.89
CA PRO A 44 12.25 6.83 16.57
C PRO A 44 12.40 5.66 17.55
N SER A 45 11.29 5.09 18.02
CA SER A 45 11.30 3.92 18.92
C SER A 45 11.69 2.61 18.22
N LEU A 46 11.60 2.57 16.88
CA LEU A 46 11.95 1.39 16.10
C LEU A 46 13.46 1.18 16.06
N PRO A 47 13.95 -0.08 16.13
CA PRO A 47 15.37 -0.37 15.98
C PRO A 47 15.87 0.01 14.58
N ARG A 48 17.11 0.44 14.48
CA ARG A 48 17.75 0.75 13.19
C ARG A 48 17.99 -0.48 12.34
N GLU A 49 18.25 -1.62 12.97
CA GLU A 49 18.41 -2.90 12.31
C GLU A 49 17.65 -3.97 13.09
N GLU A 50 16.99 -4.87 12.39
CA GLU A 50 16.34 -6.05 12.95
C GLU A 50 16.15 -7.14 11.90
N MET A 51 15.83 -8.34 12.36
CA MET A 51 15.43 -9.47 11.50
C MET A 51 13.96 -9.83 11.77
N ILE A 52 13.14 -9.83 10.73
CA ILE A 52 11.75 -10.29 10.80
C ILE A 52 11.53 -11.32 9.69
N ASP A 53 11.09 -12.52 10.05
CA ASP A 53 10.80 -13.62 9.10
C ASP A 53 11.95 -13.93 8.12
N GLY A 54 13.19 -13.83 8.58
CA GLY A 54 14.38 -14.05 7.76
C GLY A 54 14.75 -12.89 6.83
N VAL A 55 14.04 -11.76 6.94
CA VAL A 55 14.31 -10.52 6.20
C VAL A 55 15.12 -9.58 7.08
N LYS A 56 16.29 -9.13 6.61
CA LYS A 56 17.06 -8.07 7.28
C LYS A 56 16.42 -6.71 6.99
N ILE A 57 16.07 -5.95 8.03
CA ILE A 57 15.49 -4.62 7.92
C ILE A 57 16.52 -3.59 8.38
N ILE A 58 16.76 -2.58 7.54
CA ILE A 58 17.64 -1.45 7.84
C ILE A 58 16.82 -0.18 7.75
N ARG A 59 16.72 0.56 8.85
CA ARG A 59 15.98 1.82 8.95
C ARG A 59 16.91 3.02 8.96
N VAL A 60 16.70 3.90 7.99
CA VAL A 60 17.45 5.16 7.87
C VAL A 60 16.76 6.23 8.72
N PRO A 61 17.51 6.94 9.59
CA PRO A 61 16.95 8.02 10.42
C PRO A 61 16.27 9.10 9.61
N VAL A 62 15.10 9.54 10.08
CA VAL A 62 14.32 10.63 9.51
C VAL A 62 14.62 11.92 10.25
N ALA A 63 15.05 12.97 9.52
CA ALA A 63 15.31 14.29 10.07
C ALA A 63 14.05 15.15 10.15
N ALA A 64 13.12 15.02 9.18
CA ALA A 64 11.88 15.77 9.13
C ALA A 64 10.81 15.02 8.34
N ARG A 65 9.53 15.41 8.55
CA ARG A 65 8.38 14.92 7.81
C ARG A 65 7.68 16.06 7.09
N VAL A 66 7.28 15.81 5.85
CA VAL A 66 6.48 16.73 5.04
C VAL A 66 5.27 15.96 4.53
N SER A 67 4.11 16.14 5.13
CA SER A 67 2.91 15.36 4.85
C SER A 67 3.15 13.85 5.01
N LYS A 68 2.97 13.06 3.96
CA LYS A 68 3.27 11.62 3.94
C LYS A 68 4.71 11.31 3.52
N GLY A 69 5.50 12.32 3.14
CA GLY A 69 6.91 12.18 2.78
C GLY A 69 7.83 12.36 3.98
N VAL A 70 9.05 11.86 3.86
CA VAL A 70 10.10 11.97 4.89
C VAL A 70 11.38 12.51 4.27
N ILE A 71 12.14 13.27 5.07
CA ILE A 71 13.47 13.75 4.72
C ILE A 71 14.47 12.95 5.55
N ALA A 72 15.30 12.14 4.89
CA ALA A 72 16.32 11.30 5.48
C ALA A 72 17.68 11.59 4.81
N PRO A 73 18.47 12.54 5.31
CA PRO A 73 19.67 13.03 4.62
C PRO A 73 20.72 11.95 4.32
N THR A 74 20.80 10.92 5.16
CA THR A 74 21.75 9.81 4.99
C THR A 74 21.25 8.70 4.06
N PHE A 75 20.01 8.80 3.56
CA PHE A 75 19.38 7.76 2.74
C PHE A 75 20.21 7.37 1.52
N GLY A 76 20.71 8.36 0.77
CA GLY A 76 21.52 8.12 -0.42
C GLY A 76 22.85 7.42 -0.12
N TRP A 77 23.49 7.73 1.00
CA TRP A 77 24.73 7.06 1.42
C TRP A 77 24.49 5.61 1.84
N VAL A 78 23.47 5.37 2.66
CA VAL A 78 23.07 4.00 3.06
C VAL A 78 22.66 3.18 1.84
N ALA A 79 21.88 3.76 0.91
CA ALA A 79 21.48 3.11 -0.33
C ALA A 79 22.72 2.70 -1.17
N THR A 80 23.71 3.59 -1.31
CA THR A 80 24.94 3.27 -2.03
C THR A 80 25.65 2.05 -1.45
N ASN A 81 25.87 2.04 -0.14
CA ASN A 81 26.56 0.94 0.54
C ASN A 81 25.79 -0.39 0.38
N LEU A 82 24.46 -0.37 0.48
CA LEU A 82 23.65 -1.57 0.33
C LEU A 82 23.60 -2.04 -1.12
N ILE A 83 23.45 -1.15 -2.09
CA ILE A 83 23.42 -1.51 -3.51
C ILE A 83 24.70 -2.24 -3.91
N LEU A 84 25.86 -1.79 -3.46
CA LEU A 84 27.14 -2.44 -3.73
C LEU A 84 27.21 -3.88 -3.19
N GLN A 85 26.51 -4.19 -2.10
CA GLN A 85 26.51 -5.49 -1.43
C GLN A 85 25.45 -6.45 -1.96
N HIS A 86 24.53 -6.00 -2.83
CA HIS A 86 23.41 -6.78 -3.33
C HIS A 86 23.53 -7.04 -4.85
N ASP A 87 22.80 -8.03 -5.33
CA ASP A 87 22.81 -8.45 -6.74
C ASP A 87 21.76 -7.70 -7.56
N VAL A 88 20.64 -7.34 -6.93
CA VAL A 88 19.50 -6.65 -7.54
C VAL A 88 18.86 -5.69 -6.57
N VAL A 89 18.33 -4.59 -7.07
CA VAL A 89 17.61 -3.58 -6.30
C VAL A 89 16.15 -3.54 -6.75
N GLN A 90 15.23 -3.65 -5.81
CA GLN A 90 13.80 -3.51 -6.03
C GLN A 90 13.31 -2.23 -5.33
N MET A 91 12.52 -1.44 -6.04
CA MET A 91 11.90 -0.20 -5.53
C MET A 91 10.39 -0.28 -5.66
N HIS A 92 9.69 0.40 -4.75
CA HIS A 92 8.23 0.46 -4.74
C HIS A 92 7.76 1.91 -4.88
N LEU A 93 7.10 2.25 -5.99
CA LEU A 93 6.53 3.59 -6.21
C LEU A 93 5.06 3.66 -5.75
N PRO A 94 4.63 4.81 -5.21
CA PRO A 94 5.33 6.10 -5.19
C PRO A 94 6.38 6.19 -4.08
N GLN A 95 7.60 6.64 -4.44
CA GLN A 95 8.71 6.88 -3.50
C GLN A 95 9.61 7.99 -4.04
N PHE A 96 9.87 9.01 -3.23
CA PHE A 96 10.64 10.18 -3.65
C PHE A 96 12.10 9.86 -4.01
N ASP A 97 12.74 8.95 -3.26
CA ASP A 97 14.15 8.58 -3.45
C ASP A 97 14.40 7.58 -4.59
N ALA A 98 13.35 7.04 -5.21
CA ALA A 98 13.46 5.99 -6.21
C ALA A 98 14.36 6.33 -7.41
N PRO A 99 14.34 7.55 -8.00
CA PRO A 99 15.26 7.88 -9.08
C PRO A 99 16.73 7.80 -8.65
N GLY A 100 17.03 8.27 -7.44
CA GLY A 100 18.38 8.22 -6.87
C GLY A 100 18.86 6.79 -6.61
N VAL A 101 17.97 5.89 -6.23
CA VAL A 101 18.24 4.47 -6.06
C VAL A 101 18.46 3.79 -7.41
N ALA A 102 17.58 4.04 -8.38
CA ALA A 102 17.70 3.50 -9.75
C ALA A 102 18.99 3.96 -10.44
N LEU A 103 19.33 5.24 -10.30
CA LEU A 103 20.60 5.79 -10.83
C LEU A 103 21.81 5.05 -10.26
N ARG A 104 21.84 4.82 -8.95
CA ARG A 104 22.93 4.07 -8.31
C ARG A 104 22.99 2.63 -8.79
N GLY A 105 21.84 1.95 -8.89
CA GLY A 105 21.77 0.61 -9.50
C GLY A 105 22.46 0.60 -10.87
N ARG A 106 22.11 1.55 -11.71
CA ARG A 106 22.69 1.68 -13.05
C ARG A 106 24.19 1.98 -13.05
N LEU A 107 24.65 2.91 -12.21
CA LEU A 107 26.04 3.29 -12.08
C LEU A 107 26.94 2.14 -11.58
N PHE A 108 26.40 1.30 -10.69
CA PHE A 108 27.15 0.17 -10.11
C PHE A 108 26.85 -1.17 -10.80
N GLY A 109 26.19 -1.16 -11.96
CA GLY A 109 25.91 -2.37 -12.73
C GLY A 109 24.95 -3.34 -12.02
N LYS A 110 24.10 -2.83 -11.12
CA LYS A 110 23.10 -3.63 -10.39
C LYS A 110 21.72 -3.42 -11.03
N PRO A 111 21.05 -4.49 -11.52
CA PRO A 111 19.71 -4.36 -12.08
C PRO A 111 18.74 -3.72 -11.09
N ALA A 112 18.00 -2.72 -11.57
CA ALA A 112 16.98 -2.01 -10.79
C ALA A 112 15.60 -2.38 -11.33
N VAL A 113 14.76 -2.97 -10.48
CA VAL A 113 13.37 -3.35 -10.76
C VAL A 113 12.44 -2.42 -10.00
N LEU A 114 11.47 -1.85 -10.68
CA LEU A 114 10.49 -0.93 -10.14
C LEU A 114 9.12 -1.61 -10.05
N THR A 115 8.50 -1.64 -8.88
CA THR A 115 7.09 -2.03 -8.74
C THR A 115 6.23 -0.78 -8.62
N TYR A 116 5.30 -0.60 -9.55
CA TYR A 116 4.39 0.55 -9.59
C TYR A 116 3.04 0.18 -9.01
N HIS A 117 2.65 0.83 -7.91
CA HIS A 117 1.45 0.47 -7.16
C HIS A 117 0.22 1.29 -7.51
N CYS A 118 0.38 2.58 -7.78
CA CYS A 118 -0.73 3.47 -8.10
C CYS A 118 -0.26 4.78 -8.72
N ASP A 119 -1.12 5.37 -9.54
CA ASP A 119 -1.00 6.75 -9.98
C ASP A 119 -1.37 7.66 -8.79
N LEU A 120 -0.43 8.51 -8.38
CA LEU A 120 -0.65 9.45 -7.29
C LEU A 120 -1.21 10.75 -7.86
N GLN A 121 -2.46 11.06 -7.53
CA GLN A 121 -3.09 12.33 -7.87
C GLN A 121 -3.53 13.04 -6.58
N LEU A 122 -2.87 14.14 -6.23
CA LEU A 122 -3.34 15.01 -5.15
C LEU A 122 -4.51 15.86 -5.64
N ARG A 123 -5.46 16.14 -4.74
CA ARG A 123 -6.63 16.99 -5.04
C ARG A 123 -6.21 18.32 -5.66
N THR A 124 -7.09 18.92 -6.45
CA THR A 124 -6.89 20.21 -7.12
C THR A 124 -6.52 21.31 -6.14
N GLY A 125 -5.54 22.15 -6.50
CA GLY A 125 -5.03 23.27 -5.71
C GLY A 125 -3.68 23.76 -6.26
N PHE A 126 -3.37 25.05 -6.13
CA PHE A 126 -2.15 25.63 -6.70
C PHE A 126 -0.89 24.94 -6.15
N PHE A 127 -0.81 24.73 -4.86
CA PHE A 127 0.30 24.02 -4.20
C PHE A 127 0.38 22.56 -4.66
N ASN A 128 -0.75 21.85 -4.69
CA ASN A 128 -0.81 20.44 -5.08
C ASN A 128 -0.42 20.22 -6.56
N ARG A 129 -0.65 21.20 -7.43
CA ARG A 129 -0.20 21.15 -8.83
C ARG A 129 1.33 21.07 -8.93
N HIS A 130 2.04 21.86 -8.14
CA HIS A 130 3.51 21.82 -8.12
C HIS A 130 4.03 20.51 -7.50
N VAL A 131 3.39 20.04 -6.43
CA VAL A 131 3.74 18.75 -5.81
C VAL A 131 3.52 17.61 -6.81
N ASN A 132 2.39 17.59 -7.52
CA ASN A 132 2.13 16.58 -8.55
C ASN A 132 3.19 16.61 -9.65
N ALA A 133 3.58 17.79 -10.13
CA ALA A 133 4.62 17.91 -11.16
C ALA A 133 5.98 17.37 -10.70
N VAL A 134 6.35 17.61 -9.43
CA VAL A 134 7.58 17.06 -8.84
C VAL A 134 7.49 15.54 -8.71
N VAL A 135 6.36 15.01 -8.23
CA VAL A 135 6.13 13.56 -8.11
C VAL A 135 6.17 12.90 -9.48
N ASP A 136 5.52 13.49 -10.49
CA ASP A 136 5.53 12.98 -11.87
C ASP A 136 6.93 12.97 -12.45
N PHE A 137 7.70 14.04 -12.25
CA PHE A 137 9.09 14.10 -12.66
C PHE A 137 9.93 13.00 -12.00
N GLN A 138 9.82 12.82 -10.68
CA GLN A 138 10.54 11.79 -9.95
C GLN A 138 10.14 10.38 -10.41
N ASN A 139 8.85 10.12 -10.58
CA ASN A 139 8.37 8.85 -11.08
C ASN A 139 8.91 8.57 -12.50
N ASN A 140 8.89 9.57 -13.39
CA ASN A 140 9.42 9.42 -14.74
C ASN A 140 10.93 9.13 -14.74
N MET A 141 11.69 9.82 -13.90
CA MET A 141 13.13 9.55 -13.78
C MET A 141 13.39 8.14 -13.22
N ALA A 142 12.62 7.69 -12.23
CA ALA A 142 12.72 6.33 -11.71
C ALA A 142 12.39 5.30 -12.79
N GLY A 143 11.32 5.51 -13.55
CA GLY A 143 10.94 4.67 -14.66
C GLY A 143 12.02 4.62 -15.75
N LEU A 144 12.57 5.75 -16.16
CA LEU A 144 13.61 5.83 -17.18
C LEU A 144 14.89 5.07 -16.77
N LEU A 145 15.29 5.23 -15.51
CA LEU A 145 16.54 4.66 -14.99
C LEU A 145 16.43 3.19 -14.59
N SER A 146 15.22 2.68 -14.36
CA SER A 146 15.00 1.28 -14.02
C SER A 146 15.19 0.37 -15.23
N ASN A 147 15.68 -0.86 -14.99
CA ASN A 147 15.84 -1.89 -16.01
C ASN A 147 14.50 -2.53 -16.35
N HIS A 148 13.61 -2.71 -15.37
CA HIS A 148 12.32 -3.36 -15.53
C HIS A 148 11.27 -2.75 -14.60
N ILE A 149 10.01 -2.79 -15.05
CA ILE A 149 8.85 -2.29 -14.30
C ILE A 149 7.85 -3.42 -14.12
N VAL A 150 7.36 -3.58 -12.90
CA VAL A 150 6.29 -4.51 -12.54
C VAL A 150 5.04 -3.71 -12.17
N THR A 151 3.90 -4.14 -12.65
CA THR A 151 2.58 -3.64 -12.28
C THR A 151 1.62 -4.79 -12.00
N TYR A 152 0.37 -4.52 -11.61
CA TYR A 152 -0.55 -5.56 -11.15
C TYR A 152 -1.27 -6.28 -12.28
N THR A 153 -1.77 -5.55 -13.27
CA THR A 153 -2.56 -6.10 -14.38
C THR A 153 -2.20 -5.43 -15.70
N GLN A 154 -2.47 -6.12 -16.80
CA GLN A 154 -2.30 -5.54 -18.14
C GLN A 154 -3.26 -4.36 -18.35
N ASP A 155 -4.51 -4.49 -17.94
CA ASP A 155 -5.50 -3.42 -18.02
C ASP A 155 -5.02 -2.14 -17.32
N TYR A 156 -4.45 -2.27 -16.13
CA TYR A 156 -3.88 -1.11 -15.42
C TYR A 156 -2.66 -0.54 -16.17
N ALA A 157 -1.82 -1.39 -16.75
CA ALA A 157 -0.67 -0.96 -17.54
C ALA A 157 -1.11 -0.10 -18.75
N ASP A 158 -2.14 -0.55 -19.46
CA ASP A 158 -2.63 0.08 -20.68
C ASP A 158 -3.35 1.42 -20.41
N ASN A 159 -4.01 1.54 -19.25
CA ASN A 159 -4.78 2.71 -18.88
C ASN A 159 -4.04 3.71 -17.98
N SER A 160 -2.86 3.37 -17.43
CA SER A 160 -2.06 4.31 -16.65
C SER A 160 -1.26 5.26 -17.53
N PRO A 161 -1.42 6.60 -17.39
CA PRO A 161 -0.63 7.58 -18.13
C PRO A 161 0.88 7.47 -17.88
N TYR A 162 1.29 6.90 -16.77
CA TYR A 162 2.68 6.64 -16.44
C TYR A 162 3.18 5.38 -17.11
N LEU A 163 2.51 4.24 -16.91
CA LEU A 163 2.97 2.91 -17.33
C LEU A 163 3.00 2.74 -18.84
N SER A 164 2.04 3.35 -19.55
CA SER A 164 1.96 3.31 -21.03
C SER A 164 3.25 3.79 -21.72
N ARG A 165 4.03 4.66 -21.05
CA ARG A 165 5.32 5.17 -21.57
C ARG A 165 6.43 4.12 -21.53
N TYR A 166 6.26 3.02 -20.78
CA TYR A 166 7.29 2.04 -20.48
C TYR A 166 6.91 0.62 -20.89
N ALA A 167 5.96 0.46 -21.82
CA ALA A 167 5.43 -0.84 -22.25
C ALA A 167 6.53 -1.86 -22.64
N SER A 168 7.65 -1.40 -23.23
CA SER A 168 8.75 -2.27 -23.67
C SER A 168 9.53 -2.95 -22.53
N LYS A 169 9.41 -2.45 -21.31
CA LYS A 169 10.10 -3.00 -20.12
C LYS A 169 9.15 -3.27 -18.96
N LEU A 170 7.87 -3.45 -19.24
CA LEU A 170 6.84 -3.68 -18.27
C LEU A 170 6.36 -5.13 -18.30
N THR A 171 6.14 -5.71 -17.11
CA THR A 171 5.50 -7.01 -16.95
C THR A 171 4.40 -6.91 -15.89
N PRO A 172 3.16 -7.27 -16.21
CA PRO A 172 2.11 -7.39 -15.21
C PRO A 172 2.31 -8.67 -14.38
N ILE A 173 2.36 -8.51 -13.06
CA ILE A 173 2.48 -9.61 -12.10
C ILE A 173 1.48 -9.33 -10.98
N LEU A 174 0.52 -10.23 -10.80
CA LEU A 174 -0.49 -10.10 -9.74
C LEU A 174 0.15 -9.95 -8.35
N PRO A 175 -0.45 -9.13 -7.48
CA PRO A 175 0.04 -8.96 -6.12
C PRO A 175 0.13 -10.29 -5.36
N PRO A 176 1.13 -10.47 -4.47
CA PRO A 176 1.19 -11.64 -3.64
C PRO A 176 0.02 -11.66 -2.65
N VAL A 177 -0.85 -12.64 -2.75
CA VAL A 177 -1.99 -12.85 -1.86
C VAL A 177 -1.73 -14.07 -0.99
N GLU A 178 -1.85 -13.90 0.32
CA GLU A 178 -1.89 -15.00 1.28
C GLU A 178 -3.33 -15.10 1.78
N LEU A 179 -3.99 -16.21 1.47
CA LEU A 179 -5.32 -16.51 1.97
C LEU A 179 -5.17 -17.14 3.37
N PRO A 180 -5.68 -16.50 4.41
CA PRO A 180 -5.68 -17.12 5.73
C PRO A 180 -6.61 -18.33 5.73
N SER A 181 -6.18 -19.40 6.39
CA SER A 181 -7.08 -20.51 6.72
C SER A 181 -7.77 -20.17 8.05
N PRO A 182 -9.09 -20.02 8.08
CA PRO A 182 -9.78 -19.77 9.34
C PRO A 182 -9.64 -20.98 10.27
N LEU A 183 -9.57 -20.71 11.56
CA LEU A 183 -9.60 -21.77 12.56
C LEU A 183 -10.93 -22.56 12.45
N PRO A 184 -10.90 -23.87 12.76
CA PRO A 184 -12.14 -24.66 12.78
C PRO A 184 -13.21 -24.00 13.65
N GLY A 185 -14.43 -23.86 13.11
CA GLY A 185 -15.54 -23.21 13.81
C GLY A 185 -15.54 -21.68 13.83
N ALA A 186 -14.46 -21.01 13.39
CA ALA A 186 -14.38 -19.55 13.44
C ALA A 186 -15.40 -18.88 12.50
N VAL A 187 -15.65 -19.49 11.33
CA VAL A 187 -16.63 -18.97 10.35
C VAL A 187 -18.05 -19.07 10.91
N GLU A 188 -18.38 -20.19 11.56
CA GLU A 188 -19.70 -20.42 12.18
C GLU A 188 -19.89 -19.49 13.37
N ALA A 189 -18.88 -19.29 14.20
CA ALA A 189 -18.91 -18.37 15.33
C ALA A 189 -19.15 -16.94 14.86
N PHE A 190 -18.41 -16.47 13.87
CA PHE A 190 -18.60 -15.17 13.24
C PHE A 190 -19.99 -15.01 12.63
N ALA A 191 -20.46 -16.03 11.89
CA ALA A 191 -21.78 -16.00 11.27
C ALA A 191 -22.91 -15.93 12.31
N LYS A 192 -22.74 -16.56 13.47
CA LYS A 192 -23.68 -16.50 14.58
C LYS A 192 -23.64 -15.14 15.28
N GLU A 193 -22.47 -14.63 15.59
CA GLU A 193 -22.26 -13.33 16.24
C GLU A 193 -22.88 -12.20 15.44
N HIS A 194 -22.70 -12.20 14.12
CA HIS A 194 -23.20 -11.16 13.21
C HIS A 194 -24.55 -11.49 12.56
N HIS A 195 -25.27 -12.48 13.06
CA HIS A 195 -26.62 -12.85 12.57
C HIS A 195 -26.70 -13.08 11.05
N VAL A 196 -25.65 -13.65 10.44
CA VAL A 196 -25.50 -13.79 8.98
C VAL A 196 -26.61 -14.64 8.36
N LYS A 197 -27.19 -15.60 9.10
CA LYS A 197 -28.27 -16.45 8.61
C LYS A 197 -29.62 -15.73 8.61
N GLU A 198 -29.88 -14.90 9.60
CA GLU A 198 -31.14 -14.19 9.83
C GLU A 198 -31.22 -12.87 9.04
N ARG A 199 -30.09 -12.26 8.76
CA ARG A 199 -29.97 -10.97 8.08
C ARG A 199 -29.37 -11.14 6.69
N ARG A 200 -30.25 -11.24 5.69
CA ARG A 200 -29.82 -11.43 4.29
C ARG A 200 -30.52 -10.46 3.34
N PRO A 201 -29.85 -10.05 2.25
CA PRO A 201 -28.43 -10.32 1.90
C PRO A 201 -27.43 -9.65 2.83
N VAL A 202 -26.23 -10.25 2.93
CA VAL A 202 -25.08 -9.65 3.60
C VAL A 202 -24.19 -8.95 2.56
N ILE A 203 -23.89 -7.69 2.78
CA ILE A 203 -23.02 -6.88 1.95
C ILE A 203 -21.70 -6.70 2.70
N GLY A 204 -20.63 -7.33 2.22
CA GLY A 204 -19.29 -7.17 2.79
C GLY A 204 -18.54 -6.00 2.17
N MET A 205 -17.97 -5.12 2.99
CA MET A 205 -17.06 -4.08 2.54
C MET A 205 -15.78 -4.12 3.36
N ALA A 206 -14.66 -4.49 2.72
CA ALA A 206 -13.35 -4.53 3.36
C ALA A 206 -12.48 -3.37 2.87
N ALA A 207 -12.35 -2.31 3.66
CA ALA A 207 -11.62 -1.10 3.26
C ALA A 207 -11.24 -0.22 4.47
N ARG A 208 -10.26 0.66 4.30
CA ARG A 208 -10.12 1.80 5.21
C ARG A 208 -11.31 2.74 5.04
N PHE A 209 -11.73 3.40 6.10
CA PHE A 209 -12.77 4.40 6.06
C PHE A 209 -12.22 5.71 5.45
N ALA A 210 -12.17 5.78 4.14
CA ALA A 210 -11.55 6.86 3.39
C ALA A 210 -12.38 7.22 2.15
N ALA A 211 -12.35 8.50 1.77
CA ALA A 211 -13.19 9.04 0.69
C ALA A 211 -13.00 8.29 -0.65
N GLU A 212 -11.77 7.87 -0.96
CA GLU A 212 -11.48 7.10 -2.17
C GLU A 212 -12.10 5.70 -2.19
N LYS A 213 -12.66 5.22 -1.07
CA LYS A 213 -13.32 3.91 -0.96
C LYS A 213 -14.83 3.95 -1.18
N GLY A 214 -15.41 5.15 -1.24
CA GLY A 214 -16.79 5.34 -1.61
C GLY A 214 -17.81 4.77 -0.62
N VAL A 215 -17.53 4.82 0.68
CA VAL A 215 -18.46 4.34 1.73
C VAL A 215 -19.81 5.07 1.63
N GLU A 216 -19.80 6.35 1.26
CA GLU A 216 -21.02 7.14 1.02
C GLU A 216 -21.90 6.54 -0.08
N VAL A 217 -21.32 5.95 -1.12
CA VAL A 217 -22.09 5.33 -2.21
C VAL A 217 -22.90 4.14 -1.67
N LEU A 218 -22.30 3.33 -0.80
CA LEU A 218 -23.03 2.25 -0.14
C LEU A 218 -24.10 2.78 0.79
N LEU A 219 -23.80 3.81 1.59
CA LEU A 219 -24.80 4.46 2.47
C LEU A 219 -25.98 5.05 1.68
N ASP A 220 -25.71 5.66 0.53
CA ASP A 220 -26.75 6.23 -0.34
C ASP A 220 -27.60 5.16 -1.00
N ALA A 221 -27.07 3.95 -1.22
CA ALA A 221 -27.80 2.82 -1.75
C ALA A 221 -28.66 2.10 -0.69
N MET A 222 -28.35 2.23 0.61
CA MET A 222 -29.02 1.51 1.69
C MET A 222 -30.56 1.66 1.71
N PRO A 223 -31.15 2.86 1.52
CA PRO A 223 -32.60 2.98 1.50
C PRO A 223 -33.28 2.12 0.42
N ALA A 224 -32.69 2.09 -0.78
CA ALA A 224 -33.21 1.28 -1.89
C ALA A 224 -33.01 -0.22 -1.63
N ILE A 225 -31.88 -0.60 -1.05
CA ILE A 225 -31.59 -1.97 -0.65
C ILE A 225 -32.58 -2.45 0.39
N LEU A 226 -32.81 -1.69 1.44
CA LEU A 226 -33.73 -2.07 2.54
C LEU A 226 -35.18 -2.09 2.12
N LYS A 227 -35.58 -1.24 1.17
CA LYS A 227 -36.92 -1.33 0.56
C LYS A 227 -37.18 -2.67 -0.10
N LYS A 228 -36.16 -3.24 -0.76
CA LYS A 228 -36.27 -4.54 -1.45
C LYS A 228 -35.96 -5.72 -0.54
N TYR A 229 -35.02 -5.54 0.37
CA TYR A 229 -34.50 -6.54 1.28
C TYR A 229 -34.48 -6.01 2.72
N PRO A 230 -35.63 -6.03 3.43
CA PRO A 230 -35.76 -5.41 4.76
C PRO A 230 -34.83 -5.98 5.85
N LYS A 231 -34.22 -7.14 5.59
CA LYS A 231 -33.28 -7.80 6.51
C LYS A 231 -31.82 -7.69 6.04
N ALA A 232 -31.52 -6.92 5.00
CA ALA A 232 -30.15 -6.75 4.53
C ALA A 232 -29.27 -6.11 5.62
N GLN A 233 -28.00 -6.51 5.65
CA GLN A 233 -27.00 -5.90 6.51
C GLN A 233 -25.68 -5.68 5.78
N VAL A 234 -24.92 -4.68 6.25
CA VAL A 234 -23.56 -4.41 5.84
C VAL A 234 -22.61 -4.89 6.94
N LEU A 235 -21.62 -5.66 6.57
CA LEU A 235 -20.47 -5.98 7.42
C LEU A 235 -19.25 -5.19 6.91
N PHE A 236 -18.83 -4.19 7.67
CA PHE A 236 -17.69 -3.35 7.32
C PHE A 236 -16.45 -3.81 8.08
N ALA A 237 -15.40 -4.23 7.36
CA ALA A 237 -14.15 -4.66 7.94
C ALA A 237 -13.01 -3.72 7.53
N GLY A 238 -12.39 -3.05 8.50
CA GLY A 238 -11.26 -2.18 8.25
C GLY A 238 -11.05 -1.09 9.28
N THR A 239 -9.97 -0.33 9.12
CA THR A 239 -9.70 0.81 10.01
C THR A 239 -10.71 1.92 9.72
N TYR A 240 -11.52 2.29 10.71
CA TYR A 240 -12.53 3.33 10.59
C TYR A 240 -12.33 4.49 11.57
N GLN A 241 -11.48 4.34 12.58
CA GLN A 241 -11.09 5.39 13.51
C GLN A 241 -9.72 5.96 13.16
N ASP A 242 -9.52 7.25 13.39
CA ASP A 242 -8.24 7.95 13.26
C ASP A 242 -7.52 7.77 11.92
N VAL A 243 -8.28 7.57 10.84
CA VAL A 243 -7.71 7.46 9.50
C VAL A 243 -7.12 8.82 9.11
N MET A 244 -5.81 8.86 8.94
CA MET A 244 -5.06 10.09 8.68
C MET A 244 -5.61 10.84 7.44
N GLY A 245 -6.02 12.10 7.65
CA GLY A 245 -6.55 12.97 6.60
C GLY A 245 -8.03 12.76 6.26
N GLU A 246 -8.74 11.84 6.97
CA GLU A 246 -10.13 11.50 6.70
C GLU A 246 -11.09 11.92 7.81
N GLN A 247 -10.65 12.76 8.75
CA GLN A 247 -11.46 13.16 9.92
C GLN A 247 -12.78 13.82 9.51
N ALA A 248 -12.74 14.74 8.54
CA ALA A 248 -13.94 15.41 8.04
C ALA A 248 -14.88 14.44 7.31
N TYR A 249 -14.34 13.49 6.56
CA TYR A 249 -15.11 12.45 5.90
C TYR A 249 -15.80 11.54 6.92
N SER A 250 -15.07 11.11 7.93
CA SER A 250 -15.60 10.29 9.02
C SER A 250 -16.70 11.03 9.79
N ALA A 251 -16.46 12.27 10.22
CA ALA A 251 -17.44 13.07 10.93
C ALA A 251 -18.76 13.25 10.16
N ARG A 252 -18.70 13.34 8.84
CA ARG A 252 -19.87 13.47 7.97
C ARG A 252 -20.71 12.19 7.87
N LEU A 253 -20.07 11.02 7.82
CA LEU A 253 -20.76 9.76 7.54
C LEU A 253 -21.14 8.98 8.80
N MET A 254 -20.38 9.09 9.89
CA MET A 254 -20.61 8.33 11.11
C MET A 254 -22.02 8.47 11.70
N PRO A 255 -22.69 9.66 11.68
CA PRO A 255 -24.07 9.75 12.16
C PRO A 255 -25.02 8.79 11.41
N ARG A 256 -24.92 8.75 10.07
CA ARG A 256 -25.75 7.87 9.23
C ARG A 256 -25.44 6.39 9.47
N ILE A 257 -24.17 6.05 9.67
CA ILE A 257 -23.76 4.67 9.99
C ILE A 257 -24.38 4.25 11.31
N ARG A 258 -24.30 5.09 12.35
CA ARG A 258 -24.88 4.79 13.68
C ARG A 258 -26.39 4.55 13.63
N GLU A 259 -27.12 5.25 12.78
CA GLU A 259 -28.54 4.98 12.56
C GLU A 259 -28.77 3.54 12.06
N TYR A 260 -27.98 3.09 11.10
CA TYR A 260 -28.05 1.72 10.58
C TYR A 260 -27.52 0.68 11.58
N GLU A 261 -26.51 1.00 12.39
CA GLU A 261 -26.00 0.15 13.47
C GLU A 261 -27.08 -0.12 14.51
N VAL A 262 -27.79 0.94 14.99
CA VAL A 262 -28.90 0.80 15.95
C VAL A 262 -30.02 -0.07 15.38
N GLN A 263 -30.30 0.02 14.09
CA GLN A 263 -31.30 -0.82 13.40
C GLN A 263 -30.77 -2.23 13.08
N GLY A 264 -29.49 -2.49 13.32
CA GLY A 264 -28.84 -3.76 13.01
C GLY A 264 -28.58 -3.99 11.53
N HIS A 265 -28.54 -2.94 10.73
CA HIS A 265 -28.25 -3.02 9.29
C HIS A 265 -26.79 -2.71 8.94
N TRP A 266 -25.97 -2.37 9.93
CA TRP A 266 -24.54 -2.09 9.78
C TRP A 266 -23.77 -2.61 11.00
N THR A 267 -22.59 -3.24 10.73
CA THR A 267 -21.66 -3.73 11.77
C THR A 267 -20.23 -3.52 11.30
#